data_d5dc7003eb9bf3be53b32803b19be2bf
#
_entry.id   d5dc7003eb9bf3be53b32803b19be2bf
#
_cell.length_a   1.000
_cell.length_b   1.000
_cell.length_c   1.000
_cell.angle_alpha   90.00
_cell.angle_beta   90.00
_cell.angle_gamma   90.00
#
_symmetry.space_group_name_H-M   'P 1'
#
loop_
_entity.id
_entity.type
_entity.pdbx_description
1 polymer ?
#
loop_
_entity_poly.entity_id
_entity_poly.type
_entity_poly.pdbx_seq_one_letter_code
_entity_poly.pdbx_strand_id
1 'polypeptide(L)'
;VFMRVPGWARGVENPFGLYRSDRGKPRLVLRVNGEVLNSRDLIRGYAAIKRIWANGDKITMELPMAVRRVYAHPAVEADAGRVALASGPLVYCLEEVDNPQQVSYFLQADSTLSAVRQPELLGSVTVIEGSAWSRQDQDQAKPVQLTAIPFYCQDNRTPNARIDVWIAEEESVAIAAGPALAFRASASHSFDQDTVKAMNDGVAPACSNDHTIPRHTWWNHKGSTEWAQYDFDRPRRVSSVALYWWDDRPAGGGCAVPRSWRLLYEDNGQWRTVKENSDYGIEKDRFNEVSFDAVDTTSLRIEVQLQDAYSGGVLEWKVR
;
A
#
# COMPACT_ATOMS: atom_id res chain seq x y z
N VAL A 1 -4.59 14.79 40.98
CA VAL A 1 -4.82 14.95 39.52
C VAL A 1 -4.31 13.73 38.79
N PHE A 2 -5.04 13.28 37.77
CA PHE A 2 -4.65 12.21 36.88
C PHE A 2 -4.43 12.75 35.47
N MET A 3 -3.23 12.52 34.93
CA MET A 3 -2.87 12.94 33.56
C MET A 3 -2.74 11.70 32.69
N ARG A 4 -3.55 11.62 31.62
CA ARG A 4 -3.45 10.48 30.71
C ARG A 4 -2.14 10.50 29.93
N VAL A 5 -1.43 9.38 29.93
CA VAL A 5 -0.26 9.16 29.09
C VAL A 5 -0.68 8.27 27.91
N PRO A 6 -0.60 8.74 26.66
CA PRO A 6 -0.99 7.96 25.49
C PRO A 6 -0.20 6.66 25.37
N GLY A 7 -0.78 5.66 24.70
CA GLY A 7 -0.14 4.35 24.50
C GLY A 7 1.22 4.46 23.80
N TRP A 8 1.27 5.21 22.70
CA TRP A 8 2.50 5.43 21.93
C TRP A 8 3.63 6.07 22.77
N ALA A 9 3.29 6.96 23.73
CA ALA A 9 4.26 7.56 24.66
C ALA A 9 4.65 6.63 25.82
N ARG A 10 4.10 5.44 25.87
CA ARG A 10 4.43 4.37 26.84
C ARG A 10 5.13 3.18 26.18
N GLY A 11 5.36 3.22 24.85
CA GLY A 11 5.86 2.10 24.08
C GLY A 11 4.83 0.97 23.88
N VAL A 12 3.53 1.36 23.84
CA VAL A 12 2.43 0.44 23.55
C VAL A 12 1.79 0.90 22.26
N GLU A 13 2.11 0.27 21.15
CA GLU A 13 1.64 0.66 19.83
C GLU A 13 0.15 0.33 19.65
N ASN A 14 -0.27 -0.81 20.16
CA ASN A 14 -1.68 -1.21 20.18
C ASN A 14 -1.99 -2.15 21.35
N PRO A 15 -3.29 -2.39 21.65
CA PRO A 15 -3.69 -3.12 22.85
C PRO A 15 -3.39 -4.62 22.84
N PHE A 16 -3.02 -5.26 21.73
CA PHE A 16 -2.88 -6.73 21.64
C PHE A 16 -1.50 -7.19 21.17
N GLY A 17 -0.49 -6.29 21.14
CA GLY A 17 0.85 -6.63 20.66
C GLY A 17 0.93 -6.94 19.17
N LEU A 18 -0.08 -6.51 18.37
CA LEU A 18 -0.11 -6.66 16.92
C LEU A 18 1.04 -5.92 16.26
N TYR A 19 1.48 -4.81 16.86
CA TYR A 19 2.63 -4.02 16.43
C TYR A 19 3.63 -3.83 17.55
N ARG A 20 4.91 -3.77 17.21
CA ARG A 20 6.02 -3.45 18.11
C ARG A 20 6.87 -2.34 17.52
N SER A 21 7.52 -1.55 18.37
CA SER A 21 8.48 -0.52 17.97
C SER A 21 9.91 -1.01 18.17
N ASP A 22 10.84 -0.52 17.32
CA ASP A 22 12.29 -0.68 17.49
C ASP A 22 12.83 0.04 18.74
N ARG A 23 12.16 1.11 19.13
CA ARG A 23 12.52 1.90 20.31
C ARG A 23 11.77 1.41 21.53
N GLY A 24 12.53 1.22 22.60
CA GLY A 24 11.97 0.89 23.91
C GLY A 24 11.01 1.97 24.43
N LYS A 25 10.58 1.83 25.69
CA LYS A 25 9.64 2.78 26.30
C LYS A 25 10.19 4.20 26.24
N PRO A 26 9.46 5.14 25.62
CA PRO A 26 9.88 6.53 25.52
C PRO A 26 9.96 7.16 26.91
N ARG A 27 10.83 8.13 27.08
CA ARG A 27 10.98 8.85 28.36
C ARG A 27 9.95 9.97 28.43
N LEU A 28 8.87 9.73 29.18
CA LEU A 28 7.93 10.76 29.58
C LEU A 28 8.56 11.68 30.63
N VAL A 29 8.42 13.00 30.47
CA VAL A 29 8.78 13.97 31.49
C VAL A 29 7.56 14.75 31.96
N LEU A 30 7.26 14.68 33.24
CA LEU A 30 6.23 15.46 33.89
C LEU A 30 6.87 16.51 34.81
N ARG A 31 6.34 17.73 34.75
CA ARG A 31 6.76 18.82 35.64
C ARG A 31 5.55 19.46 36.33
N VAL A 32 5.73 19.89 37.55
CA VAL A 32 4.79 20.80 38.23
C VAL A 32 5.56 22.03 38.65
N ASN A 33 5.12 23.20 38.19
CA ASN A 33 5.78 24.48 38.40
C ASN A 33 7.27 24.49 38.01
N GLY A 34 7.60 23.75 36.95
CA GLY A 34 8.97 23.61 36.46
C GLY A 34 9.77 22.48 37.11
N GLU A 35 9.37 21.96 38.24
CA GLU A 35 10.05 20.84 38.91
C GLU A 35 9.67 19.48 38.30
N VAL A 36 10.66 18.64 38.03
CA VAL A 36 10.46 17.30 37.46
C VAL A 36 9.87 16.38 38.53
N LEU A 37 8.76 15.74 38.17
CA LEU A 37 8.18 14.70 39.00
C LEU A 37 8.84 13.34 38.69
N ASN A 38 9.36 12.68 39.70
CA ASN A 38 9.94 11.35 39.61
C ASN A 38 8.88 10.22 39.62
N SER A 39 7.62 10.55 39.33
CA SER A 39 6.54 9.56 39.27
C SER A 39 6.74 8.65 38.06
N ARG A 40 7.17 7.42 38.29
CA ARG A 40 7.33 6.38 37.26
C ARG A 40 6.11 5.45 37.17
N ASP A 41 5.20 5.54 38.13
CA ASP A 41 4.08 4.61 38.21
C ASP A 41 2.85 5.15 37.52
N LEU A 42 2.46 4.47 36.45
CA LEU A 42 1.22 4.77 35.73
C LEU A 42 0.11 3.84 36.23
N ILE A 43 -0.97 4.43 36.73
CA ILE A 43 -2.16 3.69 37.13
C ILE A 43 -3.11 3.64 35.93
N ARG A 44 -3.25 2.48 35.31
CA ARG A 44 -4.13 2.26 34.12
C ARG A 44 -3.86 3.27 32.98
N GLY A 45 -2.59 3.65 32.79
CA GLY A 45 -2.18 4.61 31.76
C GLY A 45 -2.28 6.09 32.15
N TYR A 46 -2.51 6.38 33.42
CA TYR A 46 -2.52 7.74 33.95
C TYR A 46 -1.36 7.95 34.91
N ALA A 47 -0.71 9.10 34.79
CA ALA A 47 0.20 9.59 35.82
C ALA A 47 -0.62 10.21 36.95
N ALA A 48 -0.51 9.64 38.14
CA ALA A 48 -1.17 10.15 39.34
C ALA A 48 -0.28 11.17 40.03
N ILE A 49 -0.76 12.41 40.20
CA ILE A 49 -0.03 13.49 40.88
C ILE A 49 -0.80 13.84 42.15
N LYS A 50 -0.26 13.44 43.30
CA LYS A 50 -0.84 13.69 44.62
C LYS A 50 -0.05 14.79 45.32
N ARG A 51 -0.70 15.95 45.52
CA ARG A 51 -0.15 17.11 46.26
C ARG A 51 -1.28 18.05 46.71
N ILE A 52 -0.95 19.00 47.54
CA ILE A 52 -1.81 20.15 47.83
C ILE A 52 -1.67 21.10 46.64
N TRP A 53 -2.79 21.43 46.00
CA TRP A 53 -2.84 22.30 44.84
C TRP A 53 -3.15 23.72 45.23
N ALA A 54 -2.46 24.68 44.61
CA ALA A 54 -2.72 26.09 44.72
C ALA A 54 -3.26 26.66 43.41
N ASN A 55 -3.96 27.78 43.48
CA ASN A 55 -4.40 28.49 42.28
C ASN A 55 -3.18 28.98 41.50
N GLY A 56 -3.12 28.68 40.20
CA GLY A 56 -2.00 29.01 39.34
C GLY A 56 -0.95 27.90 39.21
N ASP A 57 -1.07 26.76 39.89
CA ASP A 57 -0.19 25.61 39.66
C ASP A 57 -0.26 25.13 38.21
N LYS A 58 0.91 24.92 37.59
CA LYS A 58 1.06 24.52 36.19
C LYS A 58 1.64 23.10 36.06
N ILE A 59 0.94 22.25 35.36
CA ILE A 59 1.46 20.93 34.96
C ILE A 59 1.93 20.99 33.52
N THR A 60 3.16 20.51 33.29
CA THR A 60 3.72 20.32 31.93
C THR A 60 4.02 18.86 31.70
N MET A 61 3.57 18.32 30.57
CA MET A 61 3.87 16.96 30.12
C MET A 61 4.63 17.06 28.79
N GLU A 62 5.87 16.56 28.78
CA GLU A 62 6.68 16.47 27.58
C GLU A 62 6.53 15.06 27.01
N LEU A 63 5.99 14.96 25.80
CA LEU A 63 5.78 13.71 25.09
C LEU A 63 6.83 13.56 23.99
N PRO A 64 7.61 12.48 23.95
CA PRO A 64 8.67 12.31 22.97
C PRO A 64 8.07 12.05 21.58
N MET A 65 8.54 12.81 20.60
CA MET A 65 8.14 12.70 19.19
C MET A 65 9.25 12.10 18.33
N ALA A 66 10.09 11.22 18.89
CA ALA A 66 11.16 10.58 18.14
C ALA A 66 10.59 9.71 17.01
N VAL A 67 11.28 9.73 15.87
CA VAL A 67 11.00 8.80 14.77
C VAL A 67 11.26 7.38 15.25
N ARG A 68 10.37 6.47 14.94
CA ARG A 68 10.49 5.05 15.28
C ARG A 68 10.01 4.16 14.13
N ARG A 69 10.58 3.00 14.07
CA ARG A 69 10.18 1.90 13.19
C ARG A 69 9.14 1.04 13.91
N VAL A 70 8.09 0.72 13.20
CA VAL A 70 6.97 -0.10 13.70
C VAL A 70 6.89 -1.37 12.85
N TYR A 71 6.90 -2.50 13.51
CA TYR A 71 6.87 -3.83 12.90
C TYR A 71 5.56 -4.52 13.24
N ALA A 72 5.00 -5.23 12.28
CA ALA A 72 3.84 -6.08 12.52
C ALA A 72 4.20 -7.35 13.30
N HIS A 73 3.20 -7.96 13.91
CA HIS A 73 3.35 -9.28 14.52
C HIS A 73 3.67 -10.32 13.44
N PRO A 74 4.53 -11.32 13.70
CA PRO A 74 4.92 -12.33 12.69
C PRO A 74 3.77 -13.09 12.03
N ALA A 75 2.61 -13.16 12.67
CA ALA A 75 1.40 -13.77 12.07
C ALA A 75 0.74 -12.90 10.98
N VAL A 76 1.19 -11.66 10.80
CA VAL A 76 0.77 -10.78 9.68
C VAL A 76 1.78 -10.97 8.56
N GLU A 77 1.60 -12.04 7.79
CA GLU A 77 2.56 -12.46 6.75
C GLU A 77 2.75 -11.41 5.65
N ALA A 78 1.71 -10.64 5.33
CA ALA A 78 1.75 -9.59 4.32
C ALA A 78 2.76 -8.47 4.64
N ASP A 79 3.06 -8.25 5.92
CA ASP A 79 3.99 -7.22 6.39
C ASP A 79 5.36 -7.81 6.82
N ALA A 80 5.59 -9.09 6.56
CA ALA A 80 6.87 -9.73 6.88
C ALA A 80 8.04 -9.05 6.15
N GLY A 81 9.12 -8.74 6.87
CA GLY A 81 10.30 -8.03 6.32
C GLY A 81 10.03 -6.56 5.96
N ARG A 82 8.95 -5.99 6.48
CA ARG A 82 8.56 -4.59 6.24
C ARG A 82 8.49 -3.81 7.53
N VAL A 83 8.58 -2.49 7.39
CA VAL A 83 8.53 -1.53 8.48
C VAL A 83 7.63 -0.36 8.12
N ALA A 84 6.83 0.10 9.06
CA ALA A 84 6.13 1.39 8.98
C ALA A 84 6.89 2.43 9.80
N LEU A 85 6.82 3.70 9.38
CA LEU A 85 7.44 4.81 10.09
C LEU A 85 6.39 5.57 10.92
N ALA A 86 6.77 5.95 12.12
CA ALA A 86 5.91 6.73 13.02
C ALA A 86 6.69 7.77 13.81
N SER A 87 6.02 8.87 14.18
CA SER A 87 6.53 9.88 15.11
C SER A 87 5.39 10.36 16.01
N GLY A 88 5.55 10.20 17.32
CA GLY A 88 4.43 10.41 18.23
C GLY A 88 3.22 9.54 17.86
N PRO A 89 2.00 10.08 17.77
CA PRO A 89 0.80 9.33 17.36
C PRO A 89 0.66 9.18 15.84
N LEU A 90 1.53 9.80 15.05
CA LEU A 90 1.38 9.88 13.60
C LEU A 90 2.07 8.71 12.92
N VAL A 91 1.38 8.07 11.99
CA VAL A 91 1.92 7.15 11.01
C VAL A 91 2.31 7.95 9.77
N TYR A 92 3.36 7.52 9.09
CA TYR A 92 3.90 8.17 7.89
C TYR A 92 3.80 7.24 6.69
N CYS A 93 3.75 7.83 5.51
CA CYS A 93 3.76 7.11 4.24
C CYS A 93 4.73 7.75 3.25
N LEU A 94 5.20 6.95 2.31
CA LEU A 94 5.88 7.45 1.13
C LEU A 94 4.82 7.81 0.09
N GLU A 95 4.86 9.02 -0.44
CA GLU A 95 4.11 9.39 -1.63
C GLU A 95 5.03 9.43 -2.85
N GLU A 96 4.50 9.02 -4.00
CA GLU A 96 5.22 9.02 -5.26
C GLU A 96 5.76 10.40 -5.65
N VAL A 97 5.04 11.46 -5.32
CA VAL A 97 5.43 12.83 -5.62
C VAL A 97 6.73 13.27 -4.92
N ASP A 98 7.02 12.72 -3.74
CA ASP A 98 8.25 12.99 -3.00
C ASP A 98 9.34 11.95 -3.26
N ASN A 99 8.94 10.78 -3.74
CA ASN A 99 9.81 9.63 -3.97
C ASN A 99 9.61 9.13 -5.41
N PRO A 100 9.94 9.94 -6.43
CA PRO A 100 9.51 9.80 -7.82
C PRO A 100 10.13 8.64 -8.56
N GLN A 101 11.03 7.93 -7.96
CA GLN A 101 11.59 6.73 -8.57
C GLN A 101 10.62 5.57 -8.32
N GLN A 102 9.97 5.14 -9.36
CA GLN A 102 9.04 4.00 -9.39
C GLN A 102 9.79 2.68 -9.27
N VAL A 103 10.41 2.51 -8.15
CA VAL A 103 11.37 1.46 -7.88
C VAL A 103 11.03 0.83 -6.56
N SER A 104 11.48 -0.37 -6.37
CA SER A 104 11.41 -1.01 -5.09
C SER A 104 12.33 -0.31 -4.12
N TYR A 105 11.77 0.43 -3.16
CA TYR A 105 12.53 1.00 -2.05
C TYR A 105 12.74 -0.04 -0.96
N PHE A 106 13.93 -0.02 -0.37
CA PHE A 106 14.15 -0.73 0.88
C PHE A 106 14.96 0.14 1.84
N LEU A 107 14.52 0.12 3.09
CA LEU A 107 15.02 0.94 4.16
C LEU A 107 15.82 0.06 5.12
N GLN A 108 17.13 -0.01 4.92
CA GLN A 108 18.00 -0.82 5.78
C GLN A 108 17.78 -0.50 7.27
N ALA A 109 17.91 -1.52 8.11
CA ALA A 109 17.62 -1.41 9.55
C ALA A 109 18.50 -0.36 10.27
N ASP A 110 19.69 -0.09 9.77
CA ASP A 110 20.65 0.88 10.30
C ASP A 110 20.52 2.28 9.68
N SER A 111 19.64 2.48 8.70
CA SER A 111 19.42 3.79 8.07
C SER A 111 18.99 4.83 9.10
N THR A 112 19.67 5.98 9.10
CA THR A 112 19.33 7.10 9.96
C THR A 112 18.08 7.81 9.44
N LEU A 113 17.13 8.05 10.34
CA LEU A 113 15.89 8.76 10.06
C LEU A 113 15.77 9.98 10.97
N SER A 114 15.36 11.11 10.42
CA SER A 114 15.16 12.35 11.15
C SER A 114 13.80 12.98 10.83
N ALA A 115 13.19 13.59 11.86
CA ALA A 115 11.99 14.40 11.70
C ALA A 115 12.40 15.83 11.34
N VAL A 116 11.95 16.31 10.17
CA VAL A 116 12.30 17.63 9.63
C VAL A 116 11.01 18.42 9.37
N ARG A 117 10.95 19.65 9.87
CA ARG A 117 9.81 20.52 9.60
C ARG A 117 9.92 21.14 8.23
N GLN A 118 8.89 20.99 7.42
CA GLN A 118 8.76 21.55 6.06
C GLN A 118 7.67 22.66 6.10
N PRO A 119 8.05 23.94 6.26
CA PRO A 119 7.07 25.04 6.43
C PRO A 119 6.17 25.23 5.22
N GLU A 120 6.70 25.04 4.03
CA GLU A 120 6.00 25.29 2.75
C GLU A 120 5.16 24.08 2.27
N LEU A 121 5.35 22.91 2.90
CA LEU A 121 4.66 21.70 2.50
C LEU A 121 3.33 21.58 3.23
N LEU A 122 2.21 21.51 2.49
CA LEU A 122 0.85 21.21 3.00
C LEU A 122 0.46 22.03 4.26
N GLY A 123 0.81 23.31 4.28
CA GLY A 123 0.52 24.19 5.43
C GLY A 123 1.43 23.99 6.64
N SER A 124 2.62 23.49 6.43
CA SER A 124 3.67 23.23 7.42
C SER A 124 3.51 21.91 8.16
N VAL A 125 4.07 20.85 7.59
CA VAL A 125 4.11 19.51 8.19
C VAL A 125 5.52 19.15 8.66
N THR A 126 5.64 18.16 9.54
CA THR A 126 6.90 17.51 9.86
C THR A 126 6.97 16.24 9.02
N VAL A 127 8.00 16.12 8.17
CA VAL A 127 8.28 14.93 7.38
C VAL A 127 9.34 14.06 8.08
N ILE A 128 9.45 12.79 7.69
CA ILE A 128 10.59 11.95 8.06
C ILE A 128 11.49 11.84 6.82
N GLU A 129 12.73 12.26 6.98
CA GLU A 129 13.75 12.15 5.96
C GLU A 129 14.82 11.12 6.36
N GLY A 130 15.39 10.45 5.36
CA GLY A 130 16.46 9.49 5.57
C GLY A 130 17.01 8.92 4.27
N SER A 131 18.03 8.10 4.39
CA SER A 131 18.59 7.35 3.27
C SER A 131 17.94 5.99 3.16
N ALA A 132 17.50 5.65 1.96
CA ALA A 132 17.03 4.34 1.58
C ALA A 132 17.83 3.86 0.37
N TRP A 133 17.57 2.66 -0.06
CA TRP A 133 18.08 2.12 -1.30
C TRP A 133 16.92 1.93 -2.27
N SER A 134 17.20 2.11 -3.54
CA SER A 134 16.24 1.82 -4.58
C SER A 134 16.86 0.98 -5.67
N ARG A 135 16.08 0.08 -6.24
CA ARG A 135 16.46 -0.70 -7.40
C ARG A 135 15.44 -0.52 -8.52
N GLN A 136 15.94 -0.25 -9.70
CA GLN A 136 15.16 -0.18 -10.92
C GLN A 136 15.49 -1.40 -11.78
N ASP A 137 14.47 -2.24 -12.04
CA ASP A 137 14.59 -3.43 -12.88
C ASP A 137 15.79 -4.35 -12.51
N GLN A 138 16.68 -4.60 -13.47
CA GLN A 138 17.88 -5.45 -13.32
C GLN A 138 19.11 -4.66 -12.82
N ASP A 139 18.98 -3.35 -12.59
CA ASP A 139 20.10 -2.50 -12.15
C ASP A 139 20.56 -2.84 -10.73
N GLN A 140 21.78 -2.43 -10.39
CA GLN A 140 22.25 -2.47 -9.00
C GLN A 140 21.48 -1.47 -8.14
N ALA A 141 21.21 -1.86 -6.90
CA ALA A 141 20.60 -0.95 -5.93
C ALA A 141 21.48 0.30 -5.72
N LYS A 142 20.84 1.46 -5.67
CA LYS A 142 21.49 2.77 -5.47
C LYS A 142 20.93 3.46 -4.25
N PRO A 143 21.75 4.20 -3.49
CA PRO A 143 21.25 5.00 -2.38
C PRO A 143 20.39 6.16 -2.91
N VAL A 144 19.28 6.41 -2.23
CA VAL A 144 18.33 7.48 -2.56
C VAL A 144 17.88 8.19 -1.29
N GLN A 145 17.46 9.45 -1.43
CA GLN A 145 16.80 10.17 -0.36
C GLN A 145 15.35 9.68 -0.26
N LEU A 146 14.92 9.36 0.95
CA LEU A 146 13.56 8.99 1.28
C LEU A 146 12.90 10.15 2.02
N THR A 147 11.69 10.51 1.61
CA THR A 147 10.84 11.49 2.30
C THR A 147 9.48 10.87 2.58
N ALA A 148 9.13 10.73 3.86
CA ALA A 148 7.83 10.26 4.28
C ALA A 148 7.02 11.40 4.88
N ILE A 149 5.77 11.55 4.45
CA ILE A 149 4.82 12.53 4.96
C ILE A 149 3.86 11.90 5.97
N PRO A 150 3.24 12.69 6.88
CA PRO A 150 2.17 12.15 7.73
C PRO A 150 1.03 11.57 6.89
N PHE A 151 0.58 10.36 7.20
CA PHE A 151 -0.45 9.65 6.44
C PHE A 151 -1.75 10.44 6.25
N TYR A 152 -2.13 11.29 7.21
CA TYR A 152 -3.31 12.15 7.08
C TYR A 152 -3.17 13.24 6.00
N CYS A 153 -1.96 13.48 5.48
CA CYS A 153 -1.67 14.44 4.42
C CYS A 153 -1.66 13.80 3.03
N GLN A 154 -1.81 12.48 2.93
CA GLN A 154 -1.72 11.75 1.67
C GLN A 154 -2.81 12.18 0.68
N ASP A 155 -2.53 12.02 -0.63
CA ASP A 155 -3.45 12.26 -1.75
C ASP A 155 -3.94 13.74 -1.88
N ASN A 156 -3.30 14.69 -1.18
CA ASN A 156 -3.67 16.10 -1.23
C ASN A 156 -2.94 16.90 -2.34
N ARG A 157 -1.91 16.32 -2.96
CA ARG A 157 -1.09 16.99 -3.99
C ARG A 157 -1.28 16.40 -5.37
N THR A 158 -1.32 15.10 -5.46
CA THR A 158 -1.50 14.36 -6.73
C THR A 158 -2.53 13.28 -6.51
N PRO A 159 -3.78 13.45 -6.99
CA PRO A 159 -4.83 12.46 -6.81
C PRO A 159 -4.43 11.09 -7.38
N ASN A 160 -4.71 10.03 -6.62
CA ASN A 160 -4.38 8.65 -6.95
C ASN A 160 -2.87 8.35 -7.09
N ALA A 161 -1.99 9.18 -6.51
CA ALA A 161 -0.58 8.85 -6.39
C ALA A 161 -0.37 7.57 -5.58
N ARG A 162 0.69 6.84 -5.88
CA ARG A 162 1.08 5.67 -5.09
C ARG A 162 1.47 6.10 -3.68
N ILE A 163 1.04 5.30 -2.71
CA ILE A 163 1.30 5.50 -1.29
C ILE A 163 1.79 4.19 -0.68
N ASP A 164 2.95 4.23 -0.03
CA ASP A 164 3.50 3.08 0.69
C ASP A 164 3.62 3.40 2.18
N VAL A 165 2.92 2.64 3.01
CA VAL A 165 3.04 2.69 4.49
C VAL A 165 4.04 1.66 4.98
N TRP A 166 4.01 0.46 4.41
CA TRP A 166 4.89 -0.64 4.76
C TRP A 166 6.07 -0.72 3.78
N ILE A 167 7.23 -0.30 4.24
CA ILE A 167 8.48 -0.20 3.46
C ILE A 167 9.28 -1.47 3.71
N ALA A 168 9.77 -2.13 2.66
CA ALA A 168 10.67 -3.27 2.81
C ALA A 168 11.97 -2.86 3.53
N GLU A 169 12.54 -3.72 4.38
CA GLU A 169 13.86 -3.48 5.00
C GLU A 169 15.00 -4.19 4.25
N GLU A 170 14.67 -5.17 3.41
CA GLU A 170 15.63 -5.93 2.61
C GLU A 170 15.28 -5.84 1.13
N GLU A 171 16.31 -5.87 0.30
CA GLU A 171 16.16 -5.87 -1.17
C GLU A 171 15.30 -7.04 -1.68
N SER A 172 15.48 -8.23 -1.10
CA SER A 172 14.71 -9.43 -1.45
C SER A 172 13.21 -9.25 -1.26
N VAL A 173 12.80 -8.60 -0.17
CA VAL A 173 11.40 -8.31 0.13
C VAL A 173 10.85 -7.23 -0.79
N ALA A 174 11.67 -6.22 -1.11
CA ALA A 174 11.31 -5.17 -2.06
C ALA A 174 11.10 -5.72 -3.48
N ILE A 175 11.97 -6.64 -3.93
CA ILE A 175 11.89 -7.28 -5.23
C ILE A 175 10.71 -8.25 -5.31
N ALA A 176 10.47 -9.04 -4.25
CA ALA A 176 9.36 -10.00 -4.21
C ALA A 176 7.98 -9.33 -4.33
N ALA A 177 7.88 -8.11 -3.81
CA ALA A 177 6.67 -7.29 -3.99
C ALA A 177 6.51 -6.80 -5.44
N GLY A 178 7.59 -6.80 -6.21
CA GLY A 178 7.68 -6.10 -7.49
C GLY A 178 7.59 -4.57 -7.30
N PRO A 179 8.00 -3.78 -8.28
CA PRO A 179 7.53 -2.41 -8.32
C PRO A 179 6.00 -2.49 -8.40
N ALA A 180 5.28 -1.88 -7.47
CA ALA A 180 3.86 -1.65 -7.70
C ALA A 180 3.82 -0.82 -8.99
N LEU A 181 3.37 -1.46 -10.05
CA LEU A 181 3.30 -0.82 -11.35
C LEU A 181 2.35 0.36 -11.19
N ALA A 182 2.90 1.58 -11.24
CA ALA A 182 2.07 2.75 -11.34
C ALA A 182 1.40 2.68 -12.71
N PHE A 183 0.13 2.27 -12.73
CA PHE A 183 -0.67 2.26 -13.92
C PHE A 183 -2.10 2.70 -13.60
N ARG A 184 -2.68 3.35 -14.56
CA ARG A 184 -4.08 3.72 -14.52
C ARG A 184 -4.88 2.56 -15.08
N ALA A 185 -5.75 1.97 -14.26
CA ALA A 185 -6.71 0.98 -14.73
C ALA A 185 -7.93 1.67 -15.34
N SER A 186 -8.41 1.16 -16.46
CA SER A 186 -9.67 1.56 -17.11
C SER A 186 -10.34 0.36 -17.75
N ALA A 187 -11.63 0.47 -18.06
CA ALA A 187 -12.39 -0.59 -18.71
C ALA A 187 -13.48 0.00 -19.63
N SER A 188 -13.97 -0.82 -20.56
CA SER A 188 -15.08 -0.45 -21.46
C SER A 188 -16.36 -0.12 -20.72
N HIS A 189 -16.62 -0.82 -19.62
CA HIS A 189 -17.71 -0.61 -18.68
C HIS A 189 -17.28 -1.07 -17.30
N SER A 190 -17.80 -0.45 -16.27
CA SER A 190 -17.66 -0.87 -14.87
C SER A 190 -19.01 -0.72 -14.18
N PHE A 191 -19.45 -1.74 -13.47
CA PHE A 191 -20.65 -1.66 -12.65
C PHE A 191 -20.48 -0.64 -11.53
N ASP A 192 -21.52 0.15 -11.24
CA ASP A 192 -21.46 1.30 -10.31
C ASP A 192 -21.00 0.93 -8.88
N GLN A 193 -21.20 -0.32 -8.46
CA GLN A 193 -20.79 -0.81 -7.14
C GLN A 193 -19.40 -1.49 -7.13
N ASP A 194 -18.78 -1.61 -8.30
CA ASP A 194 -17.46 -2.23 -8.48
C ASP A 194 -16.40 -1.17 -8.81
N THR A 195 -15.15 -1.58 -8.87
CA THR A 195 -14.06 -0.64 -9.17
C THR A 195 -12.99 -1.28 -10.04
N VAL A 196 -12.53 -0.56 -11.04
CA VAL A 196 -11.38 -0.97 -11.86
C VAL A 196 -10.08 -1.12 -11.04
N LYS A 197 -9.99 -0.44 -9.88
CA LYS A 197 -8.84 -0.55 -8.97
C LYS A 197 -8.72 -1.95 -8.36
N ALA A 198 -9.80 -2.70 -8.25
CA ALA A 198 -9.77 -4.07 -7.76
C ALA A 198 -8.87 -5.00 -8.58
N MET A 199 -8.68 -4.70 -9.88
CA MET A 199 -7.84 -5.51 -10.74
C MET A 199 -6.35 -5.45 -10.39
N ASN A 200 -5.91 -4.47 -9.59
CA ASN A 200 -4.52 -4.24 -9.23
C ASN A 200 -4.32 -3.77 -7.79
N ASP A 201 -5.22 -4.11 -6.91
CA ASP A 201 -5.12 -3.72 -5.49
C ASP A 201 -4.17 -4.62 -4.69
N GLY A 202 -3.66 -5.68 -5.31
CA GLY A 202 -2.73 -6.64 -4.70
C GLY A 202 -3.39 -7.60 -3.73
N VAL A 203 -4.72 -7.59 -3.63
CA VAL A 203 -5.47 -8.51 -2.77
C VAL A 203 -5.60 -9.86 -3.46
N ALA A 204 -5.02 -10.91 -2.86
CA ALA A 204 -5.09 -12.24 -3.42
C ALA A 204 -6.48 -12.85 -3.17
N PRO A 205 -7.23 -13.22 -4.23
CA PRO A 205 -8.53 -13.85 -4.08
C PRO A 205 -8.42 -15.26 -3.47
N ALA A 206 -9.33 -15.62 -2.57
CA ALA A 206 -9.41 -16.97 -2.03
C ALA A 206 -10.10 -17.95 -3.01
N CYS A 207 -11.04 -17.45 -3.81
CA CYS A 207 -11.75 -18.18 -4.87
C CYS A 207 -12.38 -17.21 -5.87
N SER A 208 -12.86 -17.70 -7.00
CA SER A 208 -13.51 -16.88 -8.05
C SER A 208 -14.83 -16.25 -7.60
N ASN A 209 -15.40 -16.69 -6.48
CA ASN A 209 -16.62 -16.17 -5.87
C ASN A 209 -16.35 -15.48 -4.53
N ASP A 210 -15.20 -14.82 -4.39
CA ASP A 210 -14.83 -14.16 -3.14
C ASP A 210 -15.50 -12.80 -3.00
N HIS A 211 -16.66 -12.77 -2.35
CA HIS A 211 -17.42 -11.55 -2.06
C HIS A 211 -16.82 -10.68 -0.95
N THR A 212 -15.73 -11.09 -0.32
CA THR A 212 -15.11 -10.36 0.80
C THR A 212 -14.10 -9.32 0.35
N ILE A 213 -13.70 -9.34 -0.91
CA ILE A 213 -12.74 -8.42 -1.52
C ILE A 213 -13.37 -7.58 -2.63
N PRO A 214 -12.78 -6.44 -3.00
CA PRO A 214 -13.19 -5.67 -4.16
C PRO A 214 -13.11 -6.48 -5.47
N ARG A 215 -13.91 -6.10 -6.44
CA ARG A 215 -13.90 -6.70 -7.78
C ARG A 215 -14.18 -5.67 -8.86
N HIS A 216 -13.87 -6.01 -10.10
CA HIS A 216 -14.33 -5.33 -11.30
C HIS A 216 -15.24 -6.25 -12.10
N THR A 217 -16.41 -5.77 -12.55
CA THR A 217 -17.29 -6.50 -13.46
C THR A 217 -17.80 -5.60 -14.60
N TRP A 218 -18.09 -6.23 -15.73
CA TRP A 218 -18.82 -5.61 -16.85
C TRP A 218 -20.34 -5.78 -16.72
N TRP A 219 -20.84 -5.98 -15.48
CA TRP A 219 -22.27 -6.16 -15.21
C TRP A 219 -23.07 -4.93 -15.69
N ASN A 220 -24.24 -5.10 -16.47
CA ASN A 220 -24.79 -6.41 -16.85
C ASN A 220 -24.62 -6.68 -18.36
N HIS A 221 -23.48 -6.36 -18.95
CA HIS A 221 -23.20 -6.71 -20.34
C HIS A 221 -23.06 -8.23 -20.48
N LYS A 222 -23.63 -8.78 -21.57
CA LYS A 222 -23.62 -10.22 -21.86
C LYS A 222 -23.40 -10.43 -23.35
N GLY A 223 -22.63 -11.48 -23.73
CA GLY A 223 -22.35 -11.81 -25.11
C GLY A 223 -21.52 -10.78 -25.88
N SER A 224 -21.18 -9.66 -25.27
CA SER A 224 -20.36 -8.61 -25.86
C SER A 224 -18.87 -8.90 -25.74
N THR A 225 -18.09 -8.17 -26.54
CA THR A 225 -16.64 -8.05 -26.32
C THR A 225 -16.38 -6.82 -25.50
N GLU A 226 -15.79 -7.02 -24.35
CA GLU A 226 -15.40 -5.98 -23.40
C GLU A 226 -13.88 -5.87 -23.34
N TRP A 227 -13.39 -4.78 -22.72
CA TRP A 227 -11.95 -4.64 -22.48
C TRP A 227 -11.67 -4.06 -21.09
N ALA A 228 -10.48 -4.40 -20.58
CA ALA A 228 -9.83 -3.70 -19.48
C ALA A 228 -8.40 -3.36 -19.90
N GLN A 229 -7.87 -2.24 -19.39
CA GLN A 229 -6.61 -1.66 -19.82
C GLN A 229 -5.81 -1.12 -18.65
N TYR A 230 -4.51 -1.27 -18.74
CA TYR A 230 -3.54 -0.60 -17.91
C TYR A 230 -2.70 0.34 -18.76
N ASP A 231 -2.65 1.61 -18.36
CA ASP A 231 -1.76 2.63 -18.92
C ASP A 231 -0.62 2.86 -17.93
N PHE A 232 0.59 2.55 -18.35
CA PHE A 232 1.80 2.76 -17.57
C PHE A 232 2.24 4.21 -17.68
N ASP A 233 2.84 4.71 -16.64
CA ASP A 233 3.42 6.06 -16.58
C ASP A 233 4.61 6.26 -17.55
N ARG A 234 5.24 5.17 -17.98
CA ARG A 234 6.37 5.12 -18.92
C ARG A 234 6.40 3.77 -19.64
N PRO A 235 7.14 3.64 -20.75
CA PRO A 235 7.33 2.35 -21.40
C PRO A 235 7.86 1.29 -20.43
N ARG A 236 7.26 0.12 -20.45
CA ARG A 236 7.60 -1.03 -19.63
C ARG A 236 7.89 -2.23 -20.51
N ARG A 237 8.92 -2.99 -20.14
CA ARG A 237 9.19 -4.28 -20.71
C ARG A 237 8.40 -5.34 -19.96
N VAL A 238 7.46 -5.96 -20.64
CA VAL A 238 6.56 -6.95 -20.06
C VAL A 238 6.60 -8.25 -20.86
N SER A 239 6.50 -9.40 -20.18
CA SER A 239 6.59 -10.73 -20.82
C SER A 239 5.60 -11.75 -20.27
N SER A 240 4.83 -11.40 -19.24
CA SER A 240 3.77 -12.26 -18.72
C SER A 240 2.68 -11.48 -18.00
N VAL A 241 1.49 -12.06 -17.97
CA VAL A 241 0.34 -11.59 -17.19
C VAL A 241 -0.32 -12.76 -16.49
N ALA A 242 -1.05 -12.47 -15.40
CA ALA A 242 -1.84 -13.46 -14.71
C ALA A 242 -3.18 -12.84 -14.30
N LEU A 243 -4.29 -13.44 -14.72
CA LEU A 243 -5.65 -12.97 -14.42
C LEU A 243 -6.38 -13.95 -13.51
N TYR A 244 -7.08 -13.36 -12.53
CA TYR A 244 -7.99 -14.10 -11.67
C TYR A 244 -9.43 -13.68 -11.99
N TRP A 245 -10.21 -14.62 -12.56
CA TRP A 245 -11.56 -14.34 -13.05
C TRP A 245 -12.58 -14.34 -11.93
N TRP A 246 -13.56 -13.42 -12.00
CA TRP A 246 -14.76 -13.43 -11.17
C TRP A 246 -15.82 -14.35 -11.76
N ASP A 247 -16.40 -15.24 -10.93
CA ASP A 247 -17.49 -16.14 -11.30
C ASP A 247 -18.41 -16.35 -10.09
N ASP A 248 -19.54 -15.67 -10.03
CA ASP A 248 -20.48 -15.72 -8.91
C ASP A 248 -21.67 -16.65 -9.13
N ARG A 249 -21.66 -17.44 -10.20
CA ARG A 249 -22.71 -18.45 -10.48
C ARG A 249 -22.95 -19.41 -9.30
N PRO A 250 -21.96 -19.85 -8.53
CA PRO A 250 -22.20 -20.71 -7.36
C PRO A 250 -23.08 -20.06 -6.30
N ALA A 251 -23.09 -18.72 -6.21
CA ALA A 251 -23.96 -17.95 -5.33
C ALA A 251 -25.27 -17.49 -6.00
N GLY A 252 -25.56 -17.95 -7.20
CA GLY A 252 -26.74 -17.53 -7.97
C GLY A 252 -26.56 -16.19 -8.69
N GLY A 253 -25.34 -15.72 -8.84
CA GLY A 253 -25.00 -14.49 -9.53
C GLY A 253 -25.05 -14.60 -11.05
N GLY A 254 -24.78 -13.48 -11.71
CA GLY A 254 -24.90 -13.34 -13.17
C GLY A 254 -23.59 -13.19 -13.91
N CYS A 255 -22.44 -13.40 -13.26
CA CYS A 255 -21.13 -13.35 -13.86
C CYS A 255 -20.51 -14.76 -13.97
N ALA A 256 -19.74 -14.98 -15.03
CA ALA A 256 -19.01 -16.21 -15.31
C ALA A 256 -17.60 -15.89 -15.83
N VAL A 257 -16.71 -16.87 -15.76
CA VAL A 257 -15.46 -16.80 -16.53
C VAL A 257 -15.78 -16.54 -18.01
N PRO A 258 -14.95 -15.80 -18.75
CA PRO A 258 -15.22 -15.45 -20.14
C PRO A 258 -15.30 -16.68 -21.06
N ARG A 259 -15.82 -16.49 -22.28
CA ARG A 259 -15.71 -17.49 -23.35
C ARG A 259 -14.29 -17.60 -23.86
N SER A 260 -13.64 -16.45 -24.04
CA SER A 260 -12.25 -16.32 -24.46
C SER A 260 -11.74 -14.92 -24.15
N TRP A 261 -10.45 -14.73 -24.23
CA TRP A 261 -9.83 -13.41 -24.11
C TRP A 261 -8.50 -13.40 -24.87
N ARG A 262 -7.96 -12.21 -25.10
CA ARG A 262 -6.64 -12.01 -25.68
C ARG A 262 -5.96 -10.80 -25.05
N LEU A 263 -4.63 -10.76 -25.10
CA LEU A 263 -3.82 -9.66 -24.63
C LEU A 263 -3.27 -8.86 -25.82
N LEU A 264 -3.39 -7.54 -25.69
CA LEU A 264 -2.83 -6.58 -26.63
C LEU A 264 -1.88 -5.63 -25.90
N TYR A 265 -0.93 -5.11 -26.64
CA TYR A 265 -0.04 -4.03 -26.20
C TYR A 265 -0.11 -2.86 -27.18
N GLU A 266 0.17 -1.66 -26.68
CA GLU A 266 0.26 -0.47 -27.51
C GLU A 266 1.65 -0.37 -28.15
N ASP A 267 1.72 -0.23 -29.45
CA ASP A 267 2.93 -0.02 -30.23
C ASP A 267 2.73 1.17 -31.18
N ASN A 268 3.36 2.32 -30.85
CA ASN A 268 3.29 3.55 -31.65
C ASN A 268 1.84 4.00 -31.98
N GLY A 269 0.96 3.99 -31.01
CA GLY A 269 -0.44 4.40 -31.12
C GLY A 269 -1.36 3.33 -31.72
N GLN A 270 -0.89 2.11 -31.90
CA GLN A 270 -1.67 1.00 -32.43
C GLN A 270 -1.69 -0.18 -31.47
N TRP A 271 -2.86 -0.80 -31.30
CA TRP A 271 -3.01 -2.02 -30.55
C TRP A 271 -2.56 -3.23 -31.36
N ARG A 272 -1.65 -4.01 -30.79
CA ARG A 272 -1.14 -5.27 -31.39
C ARG A 272 -1.34 -6.42 -30.41
N THR A 273 -1.73 -7.58 -30.89
CA THR A 273 -1.80 -8.80 -30.10
C THR A 273 -0.38 -9.24 -29.75
N VAL A 274 -0.14 -9.62 -28.49
CA VAL A 274 1.13 -10.24 -28.09
C VAL A 274 1.32 -11.58 -28.81
N LYS A 275 2.57 -11.97 -29.00
CA LYS A 275 2.88 -13.31 -29.48
C LYS A 275 3.01 -14.22 -28.26
N GLU A 276 1.94 -14.92 -27.96
CA GLU A 276 1.82 -15.82 -26.81
C GLU A 276 2.70 -17.06 -26.95
N ASN A 277 3.23 -17.50 -25.83
CA ASN A 277 3.98 -18.76 -25.68
C ASN A 277 3.21 -19.79 -24.83
N SER A 278 1.98 -19.45 -24.41
CA SER A 278 1.08 -20.30 -23.64
C SER A 278 -0.38 -19.96 -23.92
N ASP A 279 -1.29 -20.88 -23.64
CA ASP A 279 -2.73 -20.71 -23.87
C ASP A 279 -3.35 -19.65 -22.95
N TYR A 280 -4.39 -18.97 -23.43
CA TYR A 280 -5.23 -18.07 -22.68
C TYR A 280 -6.20 -18.84 -21.78
N GLY A 281 -5.83 -19.04 -20.50
CA GLY A 281 -6.64 -19.78 -19.54
C GLY A 281 -7.93 -19.05 -19.12
N ILE A 282 -8.98 -19.83 -18.84
CA ILE A 282 -10.27 -19.37 -18.32
C ILE A 282 -10.71 -20.22 -17.11
N GLU A 283 -9.75 -20.73 -16.35
CA GLU A 283 -10.02 -21.58 -15.19
C GLU A 283 -10.43 -20.74 -13.98
N LYS A 284 -11.31 -21.32 -13.16
CA LYS A 284 -11.74 -20.72 -11.89
C LYS A 284 -10.76 -21.02 -10.76
N ASP A 285 -10.85 -20.23 -9.72
CA ASP A 285 -10.17 -20.43 -8.43
C ASP A 285 -8.67 -20.49 -8.51
N ARG A 286 -8.10 -19.86 -9.56
CA ARG A 286 -6.65 -19.72 -9.77
C ARG A 286 -6.30 -18.58 -10.70
N PHE A 287 -5.04 -18.17 -10.65
CA PHE A 287 -4.47 -17.29 -11.66
C PHE A 287 -4.29 -18.04 -13.00
N ASN A 288 -4.76 -17.42 -14.07
CA ASN A 288 -4.57 -17.86 -15.44
C ASN A 288 -3.38 -17.08 -16.01
N GLU A 289 -2.23 -17.73 -16.10
CA GLU A 289 -0.98 -17.11 -16.53
C GLU A 289 -0.80 -17.25 -18.04
N VAL A 290 -0.38 -16.15 -18.69
CA VAL A 290 0.03 -16.12 -20.10
C VAL A 290 1.41 -15.52 -20.19
N SER A 291 2.34 -16.27 -20.76
CA SER A 291 3.68 -15.80 -21.13
C SER A 291 3.74 -15.48 -22.62
N PHE A 292 4.53 -14.49 -22.99
CA PHE A 292 4.67 -14.04 -24.37
C PHE A 292 6.07 -13.46 -24.63
N ASP A 293 6.41 -13.29 -25.92
CA ASP A 293 7.64 -12.61 -26.29
C ASP A 293 7.64 -11.20 -25.68
N ALA A 294 8.70 -10.84 -24.96
CA ALA A 294 8.74 -9.59 -24.22
C ALA A 294 8.54 -8.36 -25.13
N VAL A 295 7.65 -7.46 -24.73
CA VAL A 295 7.34 -6.23 -25.44
C VAL A 295 7.63 -5.00 -24.57
N ASP A 296 8.08 -3.92 -25.19
CA ASP A 296 8.20 -2.61 -24.54
C ASP A 296 6.95 -1.78 -24.90
N THR A 297 6.16 -1.40 -23.92
CA THR A 297 4.87 -0.75 -24.15
C THR A 297 4.50 0.24 -23.04
N THR A 298 3.67 1.23 -23.37
CA THR A 298 3.03 2.14 -22.42
C THR A 298 1.65 1.69 -22.00
N SER A 299 1.05 0.68 -22.68
CA SER A 299 -0.29 0.23 -22.33
C SER A 299 -0.50 -1.23 -22.68
N LEU A 300 -1.17 -1.95 -21.78
CA LEU A 300 -1.68 -3.30 -21.99
C LEU A 300 -3.20 -3.31 -21.96
N ARG A 301 -3.82 -4.10 -22.81
CA ARG A 301 -5.26 -4.29 -22.84
C ARG A 301 -5.59 -5.78 -22.95
N ILE A 302 -6.52 -6.22 -22.11
CA ILE A 302 -7.23 -7.47 -22.34
C ILE A 302 -8.53 -7.17 -23.09
N GLU A 303 -8.80 -7.92 -24.14
CA GLU A 303 -10.12 -8.00 -24.76
C GLU A 303 -10.75 -9.33 -24.38
N VAL A 304 -11.98 -9.25 -23.90
CA VAL A 304 -12.68 -10.36 -23.24
C VAL A 304 -14.01 -10.59 -23.92
N GLN A 305 -14.19 -11.77 -24.51
CA GLN A 305 -15.48 -12.19 -25.06
C GLN A 305 -16.33 -12.80 -23.95
N LEU A 306 -17.39 -12.12 -23.57
CA LEU A 306 -18.32 -12.60 -22.55
C LEU A 306 -19.17 -13.76 -23.08
N GLN A 307 -19.69 -14.59 -22.15
CA GLN A 307 -20.66 -15.64 -22.47
C GLN A 307 -22.03 -15.04 -22.81
N ASP A 308 -22.81 -15.69 -23.70
CA ASP A 308 -24.10 -15.18 -24.16
C ASP A 308 -25.12 -14.94 -23.04
N ALA A 309 -25.08 -15.77 -21.99
CA ALA A 309 -26.02 -15.72 -20.88
C ALA A 309 -25.47 -15.00 -19.64
N TYR A 310 -24.18 -14.73 -19.58
CA TYR A 310 -23.50 -14.22 -18.37
C TYR A 310 -22.64 -13.02 -18.67
N SER A 311 -22.54 -12.15 -17.69
CA SER A 311 -21.52 -11.11 -17.64
C SER A 311 -20.16 -11.70 -17.25
N GLY A 312 -19.17 -10.86 -17.02
CA GLY A 312 -17.83 -11.29 -16.58
C GLY A 312 -17.21 -10.26 -15.65
N GLY A 313 -16.09 -10.65 -15.05
CA GLY A 313 -15.33 -9.76 -14.19
C GLY A 313 -13.94 -10.30 -13.88
N VAL A 314 -13.13 -9.44 -13.26
CA VAL A 314 -11.76 -9.70 -12.84
C VAL A 314 -11.62 -9.34 -11.37
N LEU A 315 -10.99 -10.23 -10.60
CA LEU A 315 -10.62 -9.98 -9.22
C LEU A 315 -9.22 -9.38 -9.12
N GLU A 316 -8.27 -9.91 -9.91
CA GLU A 316 -6.89 -9.46 -9.91
C GLU A 316 -6.26 -9.67 -11.30
N TRP A 317 -5.46 -8.71 -11.76
CA TRP A 317 -4.68 -8.79 -13.00
C TRP A 317 -3.23 -8.35 -12.73
N LYS A 318 -2.33 -9.31 -12.69
CA LYS A 318 -0.90 -9.11 -12.48
C LYS A 318 -0.18 -8.98 -13.82
N VAL A 319 0.82 -8.10 -13.86
CA VAL A 319 1.70 -7.87 -15.01
C VAL A 319 3.15 -8.04 -14.56
N ARG A 320 3.95 -8.75 -15.35
CA ARG A 320 5.38 -9.01 -15.05
C ARG A 320 6.27 -8.84 -16.28
#